data_cd3d48df887b6ccb885ff2d272564452
#
_entry.id   cd3d48df887b6ccb885ff2d272564452
#
_cell.length_a   1.000
_cell.length_b   1.000
_cell.length_c   1.000
_cell.angle_alpha   90.00
_cell.angle_beta   90.00
_cell.angle_gamma   90.00
#
_symmetry.space_group_name_H-M   'P 1'
#
loop_
_entity.id
_entity.type
_entity.pdbx_description
1 polymer ?
#
loop_
_entity_poly.entity_id
_entity_poly.type
_entity_poly.pdbx_seq_one_letter_code
_entity_poly.pdbx_strand_id
1 'polypeptide(L)'
;LIGGETAEMPGFYPVDEYDLAGFSVGVVDKEKILNNKEMQEGDIIIALPSSGVHSNGFSLVRKVFDVENKDIKVPVSELGGKSIGETLLTPTKIYVKSVLALMEEVKVRAISHITGGGFYENIPRSIPDGFA
;
A
#
# COMPACT_ATOMS: atom_id res chain seq x y z
N LEU A 1 -10.12 -0.62 15.39
CA LEU A 1 -11.01 0.49 15.03
C LEU A 1 -11.67 1.03 16.28
N ILE A 2 -11.43 2.30 16.58
CA ILE A 2 -11.92 2.92 17.83
C ILE A 2 -13.09 3.88 17.61
N GLY A 3 -13.35 4.27 16.38
CA GLY A 3 -14.45 5.14 16.06
C GLY A 3 -14.55 5.42 14.57
N GLY A 4 -15.58 6.13 14.20
CA GLY A 4 -15.85 6.58 12.85
C GLY A 4 -17.09 7.47 12.82
N GLU A 5 -17.29 8.09 11.69
CA GLU A 5 -18.42 8.98 11.39
C GLU A 5 -18.91 8.68 9.98
N THR A 6 -20.19 8.86 9.75
CA THR A 6 -20.77 8.85 8.40
C THR A 6 -21.48 10.19 8.19
N ALA A 7 -21.16 10.88 7.12
CA ALA A 7 -21.76 12.16 6.79
C ALA A 7 -22.37 12.12 5.40
N GLU A 8 -23.62 12.59 5.29
CA GLU A 8 -24.21 12.88 3.98
C GLU A 8 -23.66 14.22 3.47
N MET A 9 -23.33 14.25 2.18
CA MET A 9 -22.81 15.46 1.52
C MET A 9 -23.64 15.76 0.25
N PRO A 10 -24.89 16.22 0.43
CA PRO A 10 -25.78 16.48 -0.69
C PRO A 10 -25.20 17.52 -1.65
N GLY A 11 -25.22 17.21 -2.96
CA GLY A 11 -24.67 18.08 -4.00
C GLY A 11 -23.14 18.07 -4.13
N PHE A 12 -22.42 17.31 -3.29
CA PHE A 12 -20.97 17.14 -3.40
C PHE A 12 -20.62 15.84 -4.12
N TYR A 13 -21.24 14.72 -3.75
CA TYR A 13 -21.10 13.43 -4.45
C TYR A 13 -22.32 13.18 -5.35
N PRO A 14 -22.10 12.57 -6.54
CA PRO A 14 -23.19 11.94 -7.29
C PRO A 14 -23.93 10.90 -6.45
N VAL A 15 -25.16 10.60 -6.86
CA VAL A 15 -25.94 9.51 -6.23
C VAL A 15 -25.19 8.18 -6.37
N ASP A 16 -25.16 7.41 -5.31
CA ASP A 16 -24.48 6.10 -5.19
C ASP A 16 -22.92 6.18 -5.19
N GLU A 17 -22.34 7.36 -5.11
CA GLU A 17 -20.91 7.51 -4.90
C GLU A 17 -20.59 7.85 -3.43
N TYR A 18 -19.43 7.39 -2.97
CA TYR A 18 -18.92 7.65 -1.63
C TYR A 18 -17.40 7.57 -1.58
N ASP A 19 -16.82 8.22 -0.60
CA ASP A 19 -15.41 8.08 -0.25
C ASP A 19 -15.26 7.47 1.15
N LEU A 20 -14.15 6.75 1.33
CA LEU A 20 -13.72 6.25 2.63
C LEU A 20 -12.41 6.92 3.00
N ALA A 21 -12.38 7.56 4.16
CA ALA A 21 -11.16 8.14 4.71
C ALA A 21 -10.79 7.43 6.02
N GLY A 22 -9.53 7.07 6.16
CA GLY A 22 -8.98 6.46 7.38
C GLY A 22 -7.96 7.38 8.03
N PHE A 23 -7.98 7.44 9.36
CA PHE A 23 -7.00 8.16 10.15
C PHE A 23 -6.43 7.24 11.23
N SER A 24 -5.10 7.17 11.33
CA SER A 24 -4.42 6.31 12.30
C SER A 24 -3.57 7.14 13.24
N VAL A 25 -3.63 6.81 14.53
CA VAL A 25 -2.73 7.36 15.53
C VAL A 25 -1.96 6.21 16.17
N GLY A 26 -0.63 6.38 16.26
CA GLY A 26 0.27 5.44 16.91
C GLY A 26 1.19 6.18 17.89
N VAL A 27 1.80 5.43 18.78
CA VAL A 27 2.79 5.92 19.74
C VAL A 27 4.04 5.04 19.62
N VAL A 28 5.21 5.68 19.66
CA VAL A 28 6.49 5.01 19.67
C VAL A 28 7.43 5.70 20.66
N ASP A 29 8.27 4.94 21.35
CA ASP A 29 9.33 5.49 22.17
C ASP A 29 10.30 6.29 21.30
N LYS A 30 10.76 7.44 21.79
CA LYS A 30 11.62 8.34 21.02
C LYS A 30 12.89 7.65 20.52
N GLU A 31 13.45 6.74 21.33
CA GLU A 31 14.66 5.98 21.02
C GLU A 31 14.43 4.88 19.97
N LYS A 32 13.16 4.53 19.71
CA LYS A 32 12.76 3.52 18.72
C LYS A 32 12.32 4.13 17.39
N ILE A 33 12.33 5.45 17.26
CA ILE A 33 12.05 6.10 15.97
C ILE A 33 13.12 5.69 14.97
N LEU A 34 12.71 5.26 13.78
CA LEU A 34 13.63 4.90 12.72
C LEU A 34 14.49 6.10 12.32
N ASN A 35 15.78 5.87 12.17
CA ASN A 35 16.74 6.91 11.81
C ASN A 35 17.50 6.53 10.55
N ASN A 36 17.06 7.05 9.42
CA ASN A 36 17.68 6.79 8.12
C ASN A 36 19.09 7.41 7.99
N LYS A 37 19.45 8.39 8.83
CA LYS A 37 20.80 8.96 8.83
C LYS A 37 21.89 7.98 9.29
N GLU A 38 21.49 6.87 9.87
CA GLU A 38 22.39 5.80 10.25
C GLU A 38 22.63 4.76 9.15
N MET A 39 22.03 4.94 7.97
CA MET A 39 22.31 4.09 6.82
C MET A 39 23.77 4.11 6.43
N GLN A 40 24.25 2.97 5.97
CA GLN A 40 25.64 2.78 5.54
C GLN A 40 25.68 2.04 4.21
N GLU A 41 26.75 2.27 3.47
CA GLU A 41 27.02 1.45 2.30
C GLU A 41 27.14 -0.04 2.70
N GLY A 42 26.47 -0.89 1.94
CA GLY A 42 26.38 -2.32 2.23
C GLY A 42 25.15 -2.74 3.07
N ASP A 43 24.30 -1.79 3.47
CA ASP A 43 23.01 -2.15 4.08
C ASP A 43 22.14 -2.95 3.11
N ILE A 44 21.41 -3.90 3.67
CA ILE A 44 20.58 -4.82 2.89
C ILE A 44 19.17 -4.26 2.74
N ILE A 45 18.66 -4.27 1.52
CA ILE A 45 17.26 -3.96 1.22
C ILE A 45 16.45 -5.25 1.19
N ILE A 46 15.41 -5.30 2.01
CA ILE A 46 14.47 -6.43 2.05
C ILE A 46 13.16 -5.99 1.42
N ALA A 47 12.70 -6.72 0.41
CA ALA A 47 11.40 -6.51 -0.19
C ALA A 47 10.35 -7.44 0.41
N LEU A 48 9.22 -6.89 0.83
CA LEU A 48 8.05 -7.64 1.25
C LEU A 48 7.04 -7.68 0.09
N PRO A 49 6.67 -8.88 -0.43
CA PRO A 49 5.76 -8.97 -1.56
C PRO A 49 4.35 -8.51 -1.20
N SER A 50 3.68 -7.88 -2.16
CA SER A 50 2.26 -7.54 -2.07
C SER A 50 1.37 -8.78 -2.22
N SER A 51 0.10 -8.63 -1.86
CA SER A 51 -0.96 -9.62 -2.14
C SER A 51 -1.67 -9.37 -3.48
N GLY A 52 -1.34 -8.31 -4.17
CA GLY A 52 -1.95 -7.86 -5.40
C GLY A 52 -1.67 -6.38 -5.66
N VAL A 53 -2.53 -5.73 -6.40
CA VAL A 53 -2.40 -4.29 -6.74
C VAL A 53 -2.56 -3.41 -5.49
N HIS A 54 -3.16 -3.92 -4.44
CA HIS A 54 -3.55 -3.18 -3.24
C HIS A 54 -4.50 -2.01 -3.58
N SER A 55 -4.13 -0.78 -3.20
CA SER A 55 -5.00 0.40 -3.36
C SER A 55 -4.43 1.45 -4.31
N ASN A 56 -3.33 1.15 -5.03
CA ASN A 56 -2.66 2.11 -5.91
C ASN A 56 -2.68 1.66 -7.37
N GLY A 57 -2.60 2.62 -8.29
CA GLY A 57 -2.49 2.35 -9.72
C GLY A 57 -3.79 1.97 -10.41
N PHE A 58 -4.96 2.12 -9.78
CA PHE A 58 -6.25 1.70 -10.33
C PHE A 58 -6.67 2.48 -11.58
N SER A 59 -6.22 3.70 -11.79
CA SER A 59 -6.45 4.42 -13.04
C SER A 59 -5.87 3.67 -14.24
N LEU A 60 -4.64 3.15 -14.10
CA LEU A 60 -4.01 2.32 -15.13
C LEU A 60 -4.68 0.96 -15.24
N VAL A 61 -5.00 0.32 -14.12
CA VAL A 61 -5.70 -0.98 -14.06
C VAL A 61 -7.02 -0.91 -14.82
N ARG A 62 -7.86 0.09 -14.54
CA ARG A 62 -9.13 0.29 -15.23
C ARG A 62 -8.94 0.43 -16.73
N LYS A 63 -7.94 1.17 -17.16
CA LYS A 63 -7.62 1.39 -18.58
C LYS A 63 -7.11 0.11 -19.26
N VAL A 64 -6.21 -0.63 -18.62
CA VAL A 64 -5.61 -1.86 -19.17
C VAL A 64 -6.66 -2.96 -19.34
N PHE A 65 -7.50 -3.15 -18.34
CA PHE A 65 -8.55 -4.17 -18.36
C PHE A 65 -9.85 -3.70 -18.99
N ASP A 66 -9.94 -2.43 -19.38
CA ASP A 66 -11.14 -1.84 -19.99
C ASP A 66 -12.40 -2.12 -19.17
N VAL A 67 -12.31 -1.82 -17.88
CA VAL A 67 -13.32 -2.18 -16.86
C VAL A 67 -14.71 -1.62 -17.18
N GLU A 68 -14.79 -0.52 -17.91
CA GLU A 68 -16.04 0.13 -18.28
C GLU A 68 -16.81 -0.64 -19.38
N ASN A 69 -16.07 -1.34 -20.27
CA ASN A 69 -16.64 -1.98 -21.45
C ASN A 69 -16.57 -3.51 -21.42
N LYS A 70 -15.75 -4.09 -20.54
CA LYS A 70 -15.56 -5.54 -20.44
C LYS A 70 -16.15 -6.10 -19.15
N ASP A 71 -16.71 -7.29 -19.25
CA ASP A 71 -17.14 -8.03 -18.06
C ASP A 71 -15.94 -8.62 -17.32
N ILE A 72 -15.51 -7.93 -16.26
CA ILE A 72 -14.40 -8.36 -15.40
C ILE A 72 -14.79 -9.45 -14.38
N LYS A 73 -16.04 -9.93 -14.41
CA LYS A 73 -16.55 -10.99 -13.52
C LYS A 73 -16.40 -12.39 -14.12
N VAL A 74 -16.05 -12.48 -15.41
CA VAL A 74 -15.83 -13.77 -16.09
C VAL A 74 -14.61 -14.48 -15.50
N PRO A 75 -14.73 -15.76 -15.11
CA PRO A 75 -13.60 -16.54 -14.64
C PRO A 75 -12.49 -16.68 -15.69
N VAL A 76 -11.25 -16.57 -15.25
CA VAL A 76 -10.03 -16.66 -16.08
C VAL A 76 -9.19 -17.84 -15.62
N SER A 77 -8.89 -18.77 -16.52
CA SER A 77 -8.15 -20.01 -16.20
C SER A 77 -6.76 -19.72 -15.62
N GLU A 78 -6.07 -18.73 -16.17
CA GLU A 78 -4.73 -18.29 -15.76
C GLU A 78 -4.70 -17.68 -14.35
N LEU A 79 -5.85 -17.27 -13.85
CA LEU A 79 -6.04 -16.76 -12.49
C LEU A 79 -6.57 -17.83 -11.53
N GLY A 80 -6.43 -19.13 -11.91
CA GLY A 80 -6.93 -20.23 -11.11
C GLY A 80 -8.45 -20.27 -11.02
N GLY A 81 -9.15 -19.79 -12.06
CA GLY A 81 -10.60 -19.72 -12.11
C GLY A 81 -11.23 -18.50 -11.44
N LYS A 82 -10.43 -17.61 -10.87
CA LYS A 82 -10.91 -16.30 -10.39
C LYS A 82 -11.16 -15.36 -11.56
N SER A 83 -12.07 -14.43 -11.39
CA SER A 83 -12.24 -13.33 -12.33
C SER A 83 -11.17 -12.25 -12.12
N ILE A 84 -11.03 -11.36 -13.10
CA ILE A 84 -10.18 -10.15 -12.97
C ILE A 84 -10.69 -9.31 -11.80
N GLY A 85 -12.00 -9.09 -11.67
CA GLY A 85 -12.59 -8.33 -10.57
C GLY A 85 -12.25 -8.90 -9.19
N GLU A 86 -12.42 -10.21 -8.99
CA GLU A 86 -12.05 -10.87 -7.73
C GLU A 86 -10.56 -10.74 -7.42
N THR A 87 -9.70 -10.84 -8.43
CA THR A 87 -8.25 -10.71 -8.27
C THR A 87 -7.87 -9.29 -7.87
N LEU A 88 -8.46 -8.29 -8.51
CA LEU A 88 -8.21 -6.87 -8.23
C LEU A 88 -8.74 -6.44 -6.86
N LEU A 89 -9.77 -7.10 -6.34
CA LEU A 89 -10.33 -6.86 -5.01
C LEU A 89 -9.60 -7.60 -3.88
N THR A 90 -8.49 -8.28 -4.19
CA THR A 90 -7.67 -8.91 -3.14
C THR A 90 -7.26 -7.88 -2.09
N PRO A 91 -7.60 -8.08 -0.80
CA PRO A 91 -7.30 -7.10 0.25
C PRO A 91 -5.82 -6.81 0.38
N THR A 92 -5.51 -5.57 0.71
CA THR A 92 -4.14 -5.14 1.03
C THR A 92 -3.58 -5.98 2.17
N LYS A 93 -2.40 -6.55 1.97
CA LYS A 93 -1.70 -7.34 2.98
C LYS A 93 -1.32 -6.46 4.18
N ILE A 94 -1.57 -6.98 5.37
CA ILE A 94 -1.19 -6.32 6.62
C ILE A 94 0.22 -6.77 7.00
N TYR A 95 1.18 -5.84 7.00
CA TYR A 95 2.59 -6.11 7.25
C TYR A 95 3.01 -5.91 8.71
N VAL A 96 2.13 -5.37 9.56
CA VAL A 96 2.47 -4.90 10.90
C VAL A 96 3.21 -5.96 11.73
N LYS A 97 2.68 -7.17 11.83
CA LYS A 97 3.30 -8.24 12.63
C LYS A 97 4.68 -8.65 12.11
N SER A 98 4.83 -8.75 10.79
CA SER A 98 6.10 -9.15 10.17
C SER A 98 7.17 -8.07 10.35
N VAL A 99 6.79 -6.80 10.19
CA VAL A 99 7.72 -5.67 10.35
C VAL A 99 8.12 -5.51 11.82
N LEU A 100 7.18 -5.58 12.76
CA LEU A 100 7.50 -5.50 14.18
C LEU A 100 8.40 -6.65 14.62
N ALA A 101 8.14 -7.90 14.18
CA ALA A 101 9.01 -9.04 14.48
C ALA A 101 10.42 -8.86 13.91
N LEU A 102 10.54 -8.31 12.70
CA LEU A 102 11.85 -8.00 12.11
C LEU A 102 12.61 -6.96 12.94
N MET A 103 11.91 -5.93 13.43
CA MET A 103 12.52 -4.86 14.23
C MET A 103 13.01 -5.33 15.62
N GLU A 104 12.49 -6.45 16.13
CA GLU A 104 13.02 -7.08 17.36
C GLU A 104 14.36 -7.80 17.13
N GLU A 105 14.59 -8.32 15.91
CA GLU A 105 15.76 -9.13 15.58
C GLU A 105 16.90 -8.32 14.94
N VAL A 106 16.55 -7.28 14.17
CA VAL A 106 17.52 -6.48 13.43
C VAL A 106 17.22 -4.98 13.53
N LYS A 107 18.28 -4.17 13.45
CA LYS A 107 18.13 -2.73 13.41
C LYS A 107 17.66 -2.28 12.03
N VAL A 108 16.36 -2.04 11.91
CA VAL A 108 15.77 -1.41 10.72
C VAL A 108 16.04 0.08 10.73
N ARG A 109 16.58 0.63 9.64
CA ARG A 109 16.97 2.04 9.54
C ARG A 109 15.92 2.90 8.84
N ALA A 110 15.21 2.31 7.88
CA ALA A 110 14.10 2.95 7.21
C ALA A 110 13.10 1.91 6.66
N ILE A 111 11.92 2.38 6.35
CA ILE A 111 10.87 1.60 5.69
C ILE A 111 10.30 2.46 4.58
N SER A 112 10.22 1.90 3.36
CA SER A 112 9.59 2.55 2.24
C SER A 112 8.29 1.84 1.88
N HIS A 113 7.18 2.58 1.89
CA HIS A 113 5.90 2.08 1.41
C HIS A 113 5.76 2.42 -0.07
N ILE A 114 5.77 1.38 -0.90
CA ILE A 114 5.68 1.55 -2.34
C ILE A 114 4.22 1.79 -2.75
N THR A 115 3.97 2.95 -3.33
CA THR A 115 2.66 3.42 -3.79
C THR A 115 2.74 3.89 -5.25
N GLY A 116 1.90 4.84 -5.66
CA GLY A 116 2.03 5.49 -6.96
C GLY A 116 3.43 6.08 -7.17
N GLY A 117 3.97 5.97 -8.38
CA GLY A 117 5.35 6.34 -8.69
C GLY A 117 6.39 5.22 -8.49
N GLY A 118 6.00 4.10 -7.85
CA GLY A 118 6.84 2.90 -7.72
C GLY A 118 8.12 3.12 -6.91
N PHE A 119 9.16 2.35 -7.22
CA PHE A 119 10.43 2.40 -6.49
C PHE A 119 11.11 3.77 -6.61
N TYR A 120 11.12 4.33 -7.80
CA TYR A 120 11.85 5.57 -8.09
C TYR A 120 11.33 6.80 -7.34
N GLU A 121 10.06 6.84 -6.99
CA GLU A 121 9.49 7.97 -6.24
C GLU A 121 9.36 7.69 -4.74
N ASN A 122 9.26 6.45 -4.32
CA ASN A 122 9.00 6.12 -2.93
C ASN A 122 10.29 5.81 -2.14
N ILE A 123 11.24 5.07 -2.72
CA ILE A 123 12.49 4.73 -2.02
C ILE A 123 13.31 5.99 -1.66
N PRO A 124 13.49 6.98 -2.56
CA PRO A 124 14.26 8.18 -2.22
C PRO A 124 13.75 8.97 -1.02
N ARG A 125 12.46 8.86 -0.70
CA ARG A 125 11.91 9.52 0.51
C ARG A 125 12.40 8.90 1.82
N SER A 126 12.90 7.68 1.76
CA SER A 126 13.31 6.90 2.93
C SER A 126 14.82 6.79 3.10
N ILE A 127 15.60 7.16 2.09
CA ILE A 127 17.06 7.13 2.12
C ILE A 127 17.63 8.55 2.24
N PRO A 128 18.81 8.71 2.86
CA PRO A 128 19.46 10.02 2.94
C PRO A 128 20.01 10.48 1.59
N ASP A 129 20.24 11.78 1.45
CA ASP A 129 20.90 12.35 0.28
C ASP A 129 22.27 11.70 0.05
N GLY A 130 22.59 11.42 -1.21
CA GLY A 130 23.86 10.81 -1.62
C GLY A 130 23.88 9.28 -1.62
N PHE A 131 22.78 8.63 -1.24
CA PHE A 131 22.58 7.19 -1.41
C PHE A 131 21.72 6.90 -2.64
N ALA A 132 21.97 5.76 -3.31
CA ALA A 132 21.21 5.28 -4.48
C ALA A 132 21.06 3.76 -4.42
#